data_6d38ea39362e77ace2663fa021177c81
#
_entry.id   6d38ea39362e77ace2663fa021177c81
#
_cell.length_a   1.000
_cell.length_b   1.000
_cell.length_c   1.000
_cell.angle_alpha   90.00
_cell.angle_beta   90.00
_cell.angle_gamma   90.00
#
_symmetry.space_group_name_H-M   'P 1'
#
loop_
_entity.id
_entity.type
_entity.pdbx_description
1 polymer ?
#
loop_
_entity_poly.entity_id
_entity_poly.type
_entity_poly.pdbx_seq_one_letter_code
_entity_poly.pdbx_strand_id
1 'polypeptide(L)'
;MMASCLVVDDDRKILDYVKSHLINEHFETHAFLSGEEALHFLEKENVDIAIVGIMMNGINGFELCKTLKEDYDIPVIMLTARDALSDKERAFLSGTDDYVTKPFEVKELLFRIKAVLRSYQINAESELKLGNLTLNQPYMEISVDAKTINLPNKEFQLLFLLVSNPKHIFTRNDIIEKIWGFDYEGDDRTVDVHIKRLRQKLSRLGASISIHTVRGQGYKVNQDV
;
A
#
# COMPACT_ATOMS: atom_id res chain seq x y z
N MET A 1 -14.83 9.29 5.88
CA MET A 1 -14.77 8.11 6.77
C MET A 1 -13.70 8.37 7.82
N MET A 2 -13.88 7.89 9.06
CA MET A 2 -12.81 7.93 10.07
C MET A 2 -11.79 6.85 9.70
N ALA A 3 -10.50 7.17 9.75
CA ALA A 3 -9.47 6.18 9.50
C ALA A 3 -9.41 5.17 10.66
N SER A 4 -9.32 3.87 10.32
CA SER A 4 -9.26 2.76 11.27
C SER A 4 -7.81 2.38 11.55
N CYS A 5 -7.47 2.26 12.83
CA CYS A 5 -6.11 2.02 13.31
C CYS A 5 -6.04 0.75 14.17
N LEU A 6 -5.15 -0.16 13.83
CA LEU A 6 -4.79 -1.32 14.63
C LEU A 6 -3.61 -0.96 15.54
N VAL A 7 -3.68 -1.30 16.82
CA VAL A 7 -2.57 -1.13 17.77
C VAL A 7 -2.28 -2.46 18.45
N VAL A 8 -1.04 -2.94 18.36
CA VAL A 8 -0.63 -4.22 18.94
C VAL A 8 0.63 -4.03 19.75
N ASP A 9 0.57 -4.29 21.06
CA ASP A 9 1.71 -4.21 21.97
C ASP A 9 1.39 -5.05 23.21
N ASP A 10 2.32 -5.77 23.79
CA ASP A 10 2.10 -6.58 25.00
C ASP A 10 2.05 -5.75 26.30
N ASP A 11 2.45 -4.47 26.24
CA ASP A 11 2.29 -3.52 27.34
C ASP A 11 0.93 -2.81 27.27
N ARG A 12 0.02 -3.23 28.18
CA ARG A 12 -1.32 -2.66 28.29
C ARG A 12 -1.33 -1.15 28.52
N LYS A 13 -0.32 -0.60 29.20
CA LYS A 13 -0.23 0.84 29.44
C LYS A 13 0.04 1.60 28.15
N ILE A 14 0.87 1.04 27.28
CA ILE A 14 1.15 1.61 25.95
C ILE A 14 -0.11 1.55 25.10
N LEU A 15 -0.82 0.40 25.10
CA LEU A 15 -2.07 0.27 24.36
C LEU A 15 -3.11 1.30 24.80
N ASP A 16 -3.38 1.40 26.11
CA ASP A 16 -4.37 2.33 26.66
C ASP A 16 -3.98 3.79 26.37
N TYR A 17 -2.68 4.11 26.48
CA TYR A 17 -2.15 5.43 26.20
C TYR A 17 -2.33 5.81 24.72
N VAL A 18 -1.89 4.94 23.80
CA VAL A 18 -2.02 5.18 22.35
C VAL A 18 -3.49 5.23 21.95
N LYS A 19 -4.30 4.24 22.37
CA LYS A 19 -5.72 4.15 22.05
C LYS A 19 -6.48 5.40 22.45
N SER A 20 -6.30 5.87 23.70
CA SER A 20 -7.03 7.05 24.18
C SER A 20 -6.75 8.31 23.35
N HIS A 21 -5.52 8.49 22.92
CA HIS A 21 -5.15 9.66 22.11
C HIS A 21 -5.60 9.53 20.65
N LEU A 22 -5.55 8.33 20.07
CA LEU A 22 -6.05 8.10 18.71
C LEU A 22 -7.55 8.33 18.61
N ILE A 23 -8.32 7.88 19.61
CA ILE A 23 -9.77 8.13 19.68
C ILE A 23 -10.06 9.65 19.79
N ASN A 24 -9.29 10.39 20.59
CA ASN A 24 -9.43 11.84 20.70
C ASN A 24 -9.12 12.58 19.38
N GLU A 25 -8.26 12.00 18.53
CA GLU A 25 -7.96 12.50 17.18
C GLU A 25 -8.87 11.91 16.09
N HIS A 26 -10.01 11.35 16.50
CA HIS A 26 -11.03 10.78 15.61
C HIS A 26 -10.58 9.58 14.77
N PHE A 27 -9.68 8.74 15.29
CA PHE A 27 -9.40 7.44 14.71
C PHE A 27 -10.31 6.38 15.32
N GLU A 28 -10.85 5.48 14.49
CA GLU A 28 -11.40 4.23 14.97
C GLU A 28 -10.23 3.33 15.39
N THR A 29 -10.18 2.86 16.65
CA THR A 29 -8.97 2.23 17.18
C THR A 29 -9.26 0.88 17.80
N HIS A 30 -8.62 -0.15 17.25
CA HIS A 30 -8.66 -1.54 17.70
C HIS A 30 -7.31 -1.89 18.33
N ALA A 31 -7.31 -2.33 19.59
CA ALA A 31 -6.09 -2.56 20.36
C ALA A 31 -6.05 -3.98 20.91
N PHE A 32 -4.93 -4.68 20.69
CA PHE A 32 -4.72 -6.08 21.04
C PHE A 32 -3.38 -6.28 21.75
N LEU A 33 -3.35 -7.25 22.68
CA LEU A 33 -2.15 -7.57 23.46
C LEU A 33 -1.22 -8.57 22.75
N SER A 34 -1.68 -9.20 21.68
CA SER A 34 -0.89 -10.17 20.92
C SER A 34 -1.13 -10.07 19.41
N GLY A 35 -0.16 -10.57 18.64
CA GLY A 35 -0.28 -10.65 17.17
C GLY A 35 -1.39 -11.58 16.74
N GLU A 36 -1.61 -12.68 17.48
CA GLU A 36 -2.65 -13.67 17.17
C GLU A 36 -4.05 -13.08 17.26
N GLU A 37 -4.33 -12.30 18.33
CA GLU A 37 -5.61 -11.61 18.48
C GLU A 37 -5.83 -10.59 17.35
N ALA A 38 -4.80 -9.87 16.99
CA ALA A 38 -4.84 -8.89 15.89
C ALA A 38 -5.12 -9.56 14.54
N LEU A 39 -4.45 -10.66 14.22
CA LEU A 39 -4.69 -11.41 12.98
C LEU A 39 -6.10 -12.01 12.93
N HIS A 40 -6.58 -12.56 14.05
CA HIS A 40 -7.96 -13.07 14.11
C HIS A 40 -9.02 -11.98 13.90
N PHE A 41 -8.76 -10.77 14.38
CA PHE A 41 -9.60 -9.60 14.12
C PHE A 41 -9.62 -9.25 12.62
N LEU A 42 -8.46 -9.25 11.98
CA LEU A 42 -8.31 -8.92 10.55
C LEU A 42 -8.93 -9.95 9.58
N GLU A 43 -9.29 -11.14 10.06
CA GLU A 43 -10.09 -12.09 9.25
C GLU A 43 -11.49 -11.55 8.91
N LYS A 44 -11.99 -10.56 9.68
CA LYS A 44 -13.38 -10.06 9.58
C LYS A 44 -13.46 -8.56 9.32
N GLU A 45 -12.42 -7.83 9.70
CA GLU A 45 -12.40 -6.36 9.70
C GLU A 45 -11.16 -5.85 8.98
N ASN A 46 -11.26 -4.68 8.38
CA ASN A 46 -10.15 -4.01 7.72
C ASN A 46 -9.68 -2.80 8.53
N VAL A 47 -8.40 -2.48 8.43
CA VAL A 47 -7.83 -1.27 9.02
C VAL A 47 -6.96 -0.54 8.01
N ASP A 48 -6.82 0.78 8.19
CA ASP A 48 -6.06 1.64 7.28
C ASP A 48 -4.57 1.72 7.65
N ILE A 49 -4.22 1.42 8.91
CA ILE A 49 -2.84 1.47 9.41
C ILE A 49 -2.69 0.61 10.67
N ALA A 50 -1.51 0.03 10.85
CA ALA A 50 -1.15 -0.69 12.06
C ALA A 50 0.03 -0.05 12.80
N ILE A 51 -0.02 -0.07 14.13
CA ILE A 51 1.04 0.33 15.05
C ILE A 51 1.42 -0.92 15.84
N VAL A 52 2.65 -1.38 15.72
CA VAL A 52 3.08 -2.70 16.21
C VAL A 52 4.31 -2.58 17.10
N GLY A 53 4.23 -3.08 18.32
CA GLY A 53 5.38 -3.25 19.22
C GLY A 53 6.32 -4.34 18.71
N ILE A 54 7.64 -4.15 18.84
CA ILE A 54 8.62 -5.16 18.40
C ILE A 54 8.62 -6.36 19.31
N MET A 55 8.78 -6.13 20.60
CA MET A 55 8.87 -7.19 21.61
C MET A 55 7.46 -7.55 22.08
N MET A 56 6.99 -8.71 21.66
CA MET A 56 5.70 -9.26 22.09
C MET A 56 5.85 -10.77 22.31
N ASN A 57 5.00 -11.32 23.19
CA ASN A 57 4.91 -12.75 23.37
C ASN A 57 4.14 -13.39 22.20
N GLY A 58 4.48 -14.63 21.82
CA GLY A 58 3.89 -15.31 20.67
C GLY A 58 4.46 -14.82 19.34
N ILE A 59 3.62 -14.37 18.43
CA ILE A 59 4.04 -13.75 17.16
C ILE A 59 4.75 -12.43 17.50
N ASN A 60 6.04 -12.33 17.19
CA ASN A 60 6.79 -11.11 17.41
C ASN A 60 6.41 -10.00 16.41
N GLY A 61 6.74 -8.74 16.74
CA GLY A 61 6.35 -7.59 15.92
C GLY A 61 6.88 -7.62 14.49
N PHE A 62 8.03 -8.23 14.24
CA PHE A 62 8.59 -8.34 12.89
C PHE A 62 7.79 -9.34 12.03
N GLU A 63 7.43 -10.48 12.62
CA GLU A 63 6.60 -11.47 11.94
C GLU A 63 5.21 -10.91 11.64
N LEU A 64 4.61 -10.24 12.64
CA LEU A 64 3.32 -9.57 12.45
C LEU A 64 3.40 -8.50 11.36
N CYS A 65 4.44 -7.62 11.40
CA CYS A 65 4.64 -6.60 10.37
C CYS A 65 4.73 -7.20 8.97
N LYS A 66 5.50 -8.29 8.81
CA LYS A 66 5.61 -8.99 7.54
C LYS A 66 4.25 -9.49 7.04
N THR A 67 3.50 -10.16 7.89
CA THR A 67 2.15 -10.66 7.56
C THR A 67 1.21 -9.51 7.17
N LEU A 68 1.19 -8.41 7.95
CA LEU A 68 0.36 -7.24 7.67
C LEU A 68 0.69 -6.60 6.31
N LYS A 69 1.97 -6.59 5.93
CA LYS A 69 2.43 -6.03 4.66
C LYS A 69 2.19 -6.96 3.46
N GLU A 70 2.49 -8.25 3.61
CA GLU A 70 2.45 -9.20 2.49
C GLU A 70 1.04 -9.71 2.22
N ASP A 71 0.25 -10.00 3.27
CA ASP A 71 -1.04 -10.67 3.14
C ASP A 71 -2.22 -9.68 3.16
N TYR A 72 -2.08 -8.55 3.89
CA TYR A 72 -3.16 -7.58 4.09
C TYR A 72 -2.92 -6.23 3.40
N ASP A 73 -1.70 -5.93 2.92
CA ASP A 73 -1.29 -4.63 2.34
C ASP A 73 -1.53 -3.43 3.29
N ILE A 74 -1.42 -3.68 4.60
CA ILE A 74 -1.61 -2.67 5.64
C ILE A 74 -0.29 -1.95 5.91
N PRO A 75 -0.25 -0.60 5.89
CA PRO A 75 0.92 0.15 6.33
C PRO A 75 1.20 -0.02 7.82
N VAL A 76 2.49 -0.16 8.17
CA VAL A 76 2.90 -0.47 9.55
C VAL A 76 3.90 0.55 10.08
N ILE A 77 3.63 1.07 11.28
CA ILE A 77 4.58 1.83 12.11
C ILE A 77 5.03 0.95 13.27
N MET A 78 6.35 0.73 13.39
CA MET A 78 6.89 -0.08 14.47
C MET A 78 7.19 0.76 15.72
N LEU A 79 6.82 0.25 16.90
CA LEU A 79 7.24 0.82 18.19
C LEU A 79 8.47 0.06 18.72
N THR A 80 9.63 0.73 18.81
CA THR A 80 10.92 0.12 19.18
C THR A 80 11.49 0.72 20.45
N ALA A 81 12.27 -0.06 21.22
CA ALA A 81 13.03 0.46 22.34
C ALA A 81 14.24 1.29 21.87
N ARG A 82 14.65 2.29 22.67
CA ARG A 82 15.68 3.29 22.32
C ARG A 82 17.07 2.71 22.01
N ASP A 83 17.38 1.55 22.57
CA ASP A 83 18.75 0.97 22.57
C ASP A 83 18.98 -0.12 21.51
N ALA A 84 18.02 -0.33 20.62
CA ALA A 84 18.05 -1.43 19.66
C ALA A 84 18.40 -0.96 18.24
N LEU A 85 19.68 -0.60 17.99
CA LEU A 85 20.19 -0.36 16.62
C LEU A 85 19.94 -1.58 15.70
N SER A 86 20.15 -2.80 16.23
CA SER A 86 19.87 -4.05 15.53
C SER A 86 18.39 -4.22 15.18
N ASP A 87 17.47 -3.75 16.02
CA ASP A 87 16.04 -3.84 15.80
C ASP A 87 15.57 -2.86 14.73
N LYS A 88 16.20 -1.67 14.62
CA LYS A 88 15.92 -0.74 13.52
C LYS A 88 16.29 -1.31 12.15
N GLU A 89 17.41 -2.00 12.06
CA GLU A 89 17.83 -2.69 10.84
C GLU A 89 16.85 -3.80 10.50
N ARG A 90 16.43 -4.60 11.48
CA ARG A 90 15.43 -5.66 11.28
C ARG A 90 14.06 -5.09 10.91
N ALA A 91 13.63 -3.99 11.54
CA ALA A 91 12.39 -3.32 11.19
C ALA A 91 12.41 -2.80 9.73
N PHE A 92 13.52 -2.25 9.29
CA PHE A 92 13.70 -1.84 7.90
C PHE A 92 13.63 -3.02 6.94
N LEU A 93 14.29 -4.12 7.27
CA LEU A 93 14.27 -5.36 6.48
C LEU A 93 12.90 -6.05 6.48
N SER A 94 12.06 -5.85 7.52
CA SER A 94 10.70 -6.40 7.57
C SER A 94 9.68 -5.61 6.72
N GLY A 95 10.10 -4.51 6.10
CA GLY A 95 9.26 -3.72 5.23
C GLY A 95 8.32 -2.73 5.93
N THR A 96 8.63 -2.33 7.18
CA THR A 96 7.87 -1.28 7.88
C THR A 96 7.91 0.04 7.12
N ASP A 97 6.83 0.83 7.21
CA ASP A 97 6.75 2.14 6.56
C ASP A 97 7.41 3.24 7.38
N ASP A 98 7.39 3.11 8.71
CA ASP A 98 8.07 4.02 9.64
C ASP A 98 8.28 3.34 11.00
N TYR A 99 9.01 3.99 11.90
CA TYR A 99 9.18 3.53 13.28
C TYR A 99 9.26 4.69 14.28
N VAL A 100 8.87 4.42 15.52
CA VAL A 100 8.91 5.35 16.65
C VAL A 100 9.63 4.70 17.82
N THR A 101 10.55 5.42 18.42
CA THR A 101 11.34 4.90 19.57
C THR A 101 10.65 5.20 20.90
N LYS A 102 10.49 4.17 21.73
CA LYS A 102 10.01 4.29 23.13
C LYS A 102 11.14 4.85 24.02
N PRO A 103 10.85 5.83 24.94
CA PRO A 103 9.57 6.52 25.12
C PRO A 103 9.33 7.55 24.03
N PHE A 104 8.07 7.73 23.63
CA PHE A 104 7.66 8.67 22.58
C PHE A 104 6.55 9.61 23.07
N GLU A 105 6.47 10.76 22.45
CA GLU A 105 5.31 11.63 22.57
C GLU A 105 4.23 11.22 21.56
N VAL A 106 2.97 11.18 22.00
CA VAL A 106 1.85 10.83 21.12
C VAL A 106 1.76 11.77 19.91
N LYS A 107 2.11 13.04 20.07
CA LYS A 107 2.14 13.99 18.94
C LYS A 107 3.09 13.53 17.84
N GLU A 108 4.25 12.98 18.18
CA GLU A 108 5.18 12.42 17.19
C GLU A 108 4.54 11.24 16.46
N LEU A 109 3.96 10.30 17.20
CA LEU A 109 3.26 9.15 16.62
C LEU A 109 2.13 9.59 15.68
N LEU A 110 1.30 10.55 16.09
CA LEU A 110 0.21 11.11 15.28
C LEU A 110 0.71 11.76 13.99
N PHE A 111 1.82 12.52 14.04
CA PHE A 111 2.42 13.08 12.83
C PHE A 111 2.87 12.02 11.85
N ARG A 112 3.47 10.94 12.34
CA ARG A 112 3.93 9.80 11.52
C ARG A 112 2.76 9.03 10.94
N ILE A 113 1.72 8.73 11.73
CA ILE A 113 0.49 8.11 11.26
C ILE A 113 -0.11 8.93 10.10
N LYS A 114 -0.27 10.25 10.31
CA LYS A 114 -0.81 11.14 9.27
C LYS A 114 0.09 11.21 8.03
N ALA A 115 1.40 11.12 8.20
CA ALA A 115 2.36 11.10 7.08
C ALA A 115 2.28 9.78 6.29
N VAL A 116 2.27 8.63 6.98
CA VAL A 116 2.13 7.31 6.36
C VAL A 116 0.77 7.20 5.67
N LEU A 117 -0.32 7.49 6.35
CA LEU A 117 -1.66 7.48 5.75
C LEU A 117 -1.74 8.42 4.54
N ARG A 118 -1.12 9.60 4.58
CA ARG A 118 -1.08 10.50 3.43
C ARG A 118 -0.31 9.88 2.26
N SER A 119 0.81 9.21 2.48
CA SER A 119 1.54 8.54 1.41
C SER A 119 0.71 7.42 0.79
N TYR A 120 -0.08 6.71 1.58
CA TYR A 120 -1.04 5.71 1.15
C TYR A 120 -2.34 6.32 0.61
N GLN A 121 -2.84 7.45 1.16
CA GLN A 121 -4.02 8.20 0.71
C GLN A 121 -3.73 9.08 -0.52
N ILE A 122 -2.53 9.58 -0.70
CA ILE A 122 -2.10 10.13 -2.01
C ILE A 122 -2.23 9.04 -3.07
N ASN A 123 -2.08 7.78 -2.66
CA ASN A 123 -2.44 6.63 -3.46
C ASN A 123 -3.96 6.32 -3.41
N ALA A 124 -4.73 6.71 -2.40
CA ALA A 124 -6.15 6.37 -2.18
C ALA A 124 -7.17 7.43 -2.64
N GLU A 125 -6.80 8.70 -2.81
CA GLU A 125 -7.66 9.72 -3.45
C GLU A 125 -7.70 9.60 -4.97
N SER A 126 -7.09 8.58 -5.52
CA SER A 126 -7.04 8.41 -6.96
C SER A 126 -8.07 7.42 -7.49
N GLU A 127 -9.34 7.82 -7.49
CA GLU A 127 -10.17 7.46 -8.63
C GLU A 127 -9.60 8.22 -9.83
N LEU A 128 -8.71 7.57 -10.53
CA LEU A 128 -8.15 8.14 -11.74
C LEU A 128 -9.08 7.82 -12.91
N LYS A 129 -9.62 8.84 -13.56
CA LYS A 129 -10.54 8.69 -14.68
C LYS A 129 -9.89 9.10 -16.00
N LEU A 130 -10.01 8.25 -16.99
CA LEU A 130 -9.62 8.57 -18.37
C LEU A 130 -10.62 7.93 -19.34
N GLY A 131 -11.36 8.75 -20.07
CA GLY A 131 -12.49 8.28 -20.87
C GLY A 131 -13.57 7.65 -19.98
N ASN A 132 -14.02 6.44 -20.32
CA ASN A 132 -14.97 5.67 -19.51
C ASN A 132 -14.28 4.71 -18.52
N LEU A 133 -12.94 4.73 -18.43
CA LEU A 133 -12.19 3.95 -17.48
C LEU A 133 -12.01 4.72 -16.17
N THR A 134 -12.33 4.06 -15.06
CA THR A 134 -12.01 4.50 -13.69
C THR A 134 -11.09 3.49 -13.06
N LEU A 135 -9.98 3.95 -12.48
CA LEU A 135 -9.09 3.14 -11.66
C LEU A 135 -9.31 3.49 -10.19
N ASN A 136 -9.50 2.49 -9.36
CA ASN A 136 -9.62 2.64 -7.92
C ASN A 136 -8.40 1.97 -7.26
N GLN A 137 -7.47 2.79 -6.78
CA GLN A 137 -6.18 2.29 -6.30
C GLN A 137 -6.28 1.47 -5.00
N PRO A 138 -7.06 1.86 -3.97
CA PRO A 138 -7.21 1.07 -2.76
C PRO A 138 -7.68 -0.36 -2.97
N TYR A 139 -8.53 -0.56 -3.97
CA TYR A 139 -9.11 -1.88 -4.26
C TYR A 139 -8.42 -2.60 -5.42
N MET A 140 -7.40 -1.98 -6.04
CA MET A 140 -6.76 -2.46 -7.28
C MET A 140 -7.78 -2.84 -8.36
N GLU A 141 -8.86 -2.07 -8.41
CA GLU A 141 -10.00 -2.30 -9.28
C GLU A 141 -9.98 -1.32 -10.45
N ILE A 142 -10.43 -1.82 -11.59
CA ILE A 142 -10.77 -0.97 -12.72
C ILE A 142 -12.24 -1.14 -13.08
N SER A 143 -12.89 -0.02 -13.38
CA SER A 143 -14.28 0.00 -13.83
C SER A 143 -14.37 0.62 -15.21
N VAL A 144 -15.19 0.04 -16.07
CA VAL A 144 -15.59 0.58 -17.35
C VAL A 144 -17.11 0.51 -17.42
N ASP A 145 -17.75 1.67 -17.38
CA ASP A 145 -19.20 1.80 -17.23
C ASP A 145 -19.70 1.03 -15.97
N ALA A 146 -20.52 0.01 -16.14
CA ALA A 146 -21.07 -0.80 -15.04
C ALA A 146 -20.26 -2.08 -14.73
N LYS A 147 -19.12 -2.29 -15.40
CA LYS A 147 -18.31 -3.51 -15.24
C LYS A 147 -17.06 -3.19 -14.42
N THR A 148 -16.86 -3.91 -13.33
CA THR A 148 -15.68 -3.79 -12.47
C THR A 148 -14.91 -5.10 -12.43
N ILE A 149 -13.59 -5.03 -12.47
CA ILE A 149 -12.70 -6.18 -12.30
C ILE A 149 -11.49 -5.78 -11.44
N ASN A 150 -10.96 -6.73 -10.67
CA ASN A 150 -9.67 -6.59 -10.00
C ASN A 150 -8.53 -6.93 -10.95
N LEU A 151 -7.44 -6.18 -10.84
CA LEU A 151 -6.20 -6.46 -11.54
C LEU A 151 -5.14 -7.02 -10.60
N PRO A 152 -4.28 -7.94 -11.07
CA PRO A 152 -3.05 -8.28 -10.35
C PRO A 152 -2.21 -7.02 -10.11
N ASN A 153 -1.56 -6.94 -8.95
CA ASN A 153 -0.86 -5.74 -8.48
C ASN A 153 0.02 -5.09 -9.58
N LYS A 154 0.91 -5.84 -10.23
CA LYS A 154 1.81 -5.28 -11.27
C LYS A 154 1.06 -4.79 -12.53
N GLU A 155 -0.06 -5.41 -12.88
CA GLU A 155 -0.90 -4.93 -13.98
C GLU A 155 -1.63 -3.65 -13.60
N PHE A 156 -2.13 -3.56 -12.35
CA PHE A 156 -2.76 -2.34 -11.85
C PHE A 156 -1.77 -1.17 -11.81
N GLN A 157 -0.59 -1.38 -11.17
CA GLN A 157 0.45 -0.35 -11.09
C GLN A 157 0.88 0.15 -12.47
N LEU A 158 1.03 -0.75 -13.44
CA LEU A 158 1.39 -0.39 -14.82
C LEU A 158 0.30 0.45 -15.49
N LEU A 159 -0.94 0.03 -15.39
CA LEU A 159 -2.06 0.78 -15.95
C LEU A 159 -2.21 2.14 -15.27
N PHE A 160 -2.09 2.19 -13.94
CA PHE A 160 -2.15 3.40 -13.14
C PHE A 160 -1.05 4.40 -13.55
N LEU A 161 0.20 3.94 -13.69
CA LEU A 161 1.33 4.76 -14.14
C LEU A 161 1.05 5.42 -15.50
N LEU A 162 0.53 4.64 -16.45
CA LEU A 162 0.24 5.13 -17.80
C LEU A 162 -0.93 6.12 -17.81
N VAL A 163 -2.02 5.81 -17.07
CA VAL A 163 -3.24 6.62 -17.02
C VAL A 163 -3.05 7.89 -16.22
N SER A 164 -2.18 7.89 -15.20
CA SER A 164 -1.80 9.11 -14.45
C SER A 164 -1.03 10.12 -15.32
N ASN A 165 -0.43 9.66 -16.43
CA ASN A 165 0.39 10.49 -17.29
C ASN A 165 0.00 10.30 -18.77
N PRO A 166 -1.23 10.69 -19.16
CA PRO A 166 -1.72 10.47 -20.52
C PRO A 166 -0.82 11.21 -21.52
N LYS A 167 -0.54 10.56 -22.64
CA LYS A 167 0.37 11.02 -23.71
C LYS A 167 1.88 10.97 -23.38
N HIS A 168 2.28 10.79 -22.13
CA HIS A 168 3.68 10.58 -21.78
C HIS A 168 4.15 9.20 -22.27
N ILE A 169 5.36 9.14 -22.84
CA ILE A 169 5.96 7.89 -23.30
C ILE A 169 6.90 7.39 -22.19
N PHE A 170 6.61 6.22 -21.65
CA PHE A 170 7.46 5.53 -20.70
C PHE A 170 8.29 4.48 -21.43
N THR A 171 9.61 4.54 -21.28
CA THR A 171 10.48 3.46 -21.77
C THR A 171 10.26 2.18 -20.95
N ARG A 172 10.72 1.03 -21.47
CA ARG A 172 10.68 -0.22 -20.70
C ARG A 172 11.44 -0.11 -19.39
N ASN A 173 12.59 0.53 -19.43
CA ASN A 173 13.42 0.74 -18.23
C ASN A 173 12.71 1.63 -17.20
N ASP A 174 12.09 2.74 -17.61
CA ASP A 174 11.31 3.59 -16.70
C ASP A 174 10.18 2.80 -16.01
N ILE A 175 9.51 1.93 -16.78
CA ILE A 175 8.42 1.09 -16.26
C ILE A 175 8.96 0.06 -15.27
N ILE A 176 10.06 -0.62 -15.61
CA ILE A 176 10.69 -1.60 -14.70
C ILE A 176 11.12 -0.94 -13.41
N GLU A 177 11.86 0.14 -13.49
CA GLU A 177 12.38 0.87 -12.35
C GLU A 177 11.26 1.33 -11.40
N LYS A 178 10.18 1.88 -11.96
CA LYS A 178 9.03 2.38 -11.18
C LYS A 178 8.14 1.29 -10.59
N ILE A 179 8.03 0.13 -11.21
CA ILE A 179 7.06 -0.91 -10.83
C ILE A 179 7.73 -2.12 -10.20
N TRP A 180 8.93 -2.51 -10.67
CA TRP A 180 9.67 -3.67 -10.14
C TRP A 180 10.84 -3.27 -9.25
N GLY A 181 11.29 -2.00 -9.34
CA GLY A 181 12.42 -1.48 -8.57
C GLY A 181 13.74 -1.53 -9.34
N PHE A 182 14.75 -0.82 -8.81
CA PHE A 182 16.08 -0.72 -9.42
C PHE A 182 16.86 -2.04 -9.42
N ASP A 183 16.58 -2.92 -8.45
CA ASP A 183 17.27 -4.21 -8.28
C ASP A 183 16.60 -5.36 -9.05
N TYR A 184 15.73 -5.04 -10.02
CA TYR A 184 15.06 -6.07 -10.80
C TYR A 184 16.02 -6.70 -11.82
N GLU A 185 16.37 -7.97 -11.60
CA GLU A 185 17.26 -8.76 -12.46
C GLU A 185 16.57 -9.48 -13.63
N GLY A 186 15.24 -9.26 -13.81
CA GLY A 186 14.47 -9.91 -14.86
C GLY A 186 14.58 -9.25 -16.24
N ASP A 187 14.02 -9.93 -17.26
CA ASP A 187 14.00 -9.45 -18.65
C ASP A 187 13.01 -8.27 -18.80
N ASP A 188 13.39 -7.25 -19.55
CA ASP A 188 12.55 -6.09 -19.90
C ASP A 188 11.26 -6.48 -20.69
N ARG A 189 11.28 -7.66 -21.34
CA ARG A 189 10.11 -8.27 -21.98
C ARG A 189 8.95 -8.58 -21.02
N THR A 190 9.22 -8.60 -19.73
CA THR A 190 8.17 -8.68 -18.68
C THR A 190 7.13 -7.57 -18.88
N VAL A 191 7.55 -6.37 -19.21
CA VAL A 191 6.65 -5.25 -19.50
C VAL A 191 5.71 -5.59 -20.67
N ASP A 192 6.25 -6.15 -21.75
CA ASP A 192 5.49 -6.47 -22.97
C ASP A 192 4.35 -7.48 -22.67
N VAL A 193 4.64 -8.46 -21.80
CA VAL A 193 3.64 -9.45 -21.36
C VAL A 193 2.49 -8.79 -20.60
N HIS A 194 2.81 -7.88 -19.66
CA HIS A 194 1.80 -7.16 -18.89
C HIS A 194 0.99 -6.20 -19.77
N ILE A 195 1.63 -5.48 -20.68
CA ILE A 195 0.96 -4.63 -21.69
C ILE A 195 -0.02 -5.45 -22.54
N LYS A 196 0.38 -6.63 -23.02
CA LYS A 196 -0.50 -7.51 -23.79
C LYS A 196 -1.74 -7.93 -22.99
N ARG A 197 -1.55 -8.32 -21.72
CA ARG A 197 -2.65 -8.72 -20.82
C ARG A 197 -3.60 -7.56 -20.54
N LEU A 198 -3.07 -6.37 -20.26
CA LEU A 198 -3.86 -5.16 -20.07
C LEU A 198 -4.69 -4.80 -21.29
N ARG A 199 -4.10 -4.80 -22.47
CA ARG A 199 -4.84 -4.54 -23.74
C ARG A 199 -6.02 -5.49 -23.91
N GLN A 200 -5.83 -6.78 -23.64
CA GLN A 200 -6.90 -7.78 -23.72
C GLN A 200 -8.04 -7.50 -22.72
N LYS A 201 -7.69 -7.13 -21.48
CA LYS A 201 -8.67 -6.83 -20.42
C LYS A 201 -9.45 -5.54 -20.74
N LEU A 202 -8.74 -4.47 -21.11
CA LEU A 202 -9.36 -3.19 -21.51
C LEU A 202 -10.31 -3.36 -22.70
N SER A 203 -9.90 -4.09 -23.73
CA SER A 203 -10.75 -4.40 -24.89
C SER A 203 -11.99 -5.20 -24.49
N ARG A 204 -11.87 -6.20 -23.61
CA ARG A 204 -13.04 -6.99 -23.13
C ARG A 204 -14.02 -6.18 -22.32
N LEU A 205 -13.53 -5.18 -21.60
CA LEU A 205 -14.37 -4.27 -20.81
C LEU A 205 -15.07 -3.21 -21.68
N GLY A 206 -14.54 -2.92 -22.87
CA GLY A 206 -15.02 -1.84 -23.72
C GLY A 206 -14.47 -0.48 -23.31
N ALA A 207 -13.23 -0.44 -22.80
CA ALA A 207 -12.61 0.82 -22.43
C ALA A 207 -12.38 1.72 -23.65
N SER A 208 -12.69 3.02 -23.50
CA SER A 208 -12.46 4.06 -24.50
C SER A 208 -11.04 4.62 -24.46
N ILE A 209 -10.11 3.81 -23.97
CA ILE A 209 -8.68 4.12 -23.96
C ILE A 209 -7.89 2.98 -24.59
N SER A 210 -6.73 3.30 -25.12
CA SER A 210 -5.82 2.30 -25.67
C SER A 210 -4.36 2.54 -25.25
N ILE A 211 -3.63 1.45 -25.03
CA ILE A 211 -2.19 1.51 -24.75
C ILE A 211 -1.45 1.37 -26.08
N HIS A 212 -0.75 2.42 -26.47
CA HIS A 212 0.01 2.47 -27.71
C HIS A 212 1.47 2.09 -27.52
N THR A 213 2.02 1.35 -28.49
CA THR A 213 3.47 1.14 -28.60
C THR A 213 4.07 2.24 -29.45
N VAL A 214 5.02 2.98 -28.93
CA VAL A 214 5.84 3.92 -29.70
C VAL A 214 7.14 3.20 -30.03
N ARG A 215 7.30 2.83 -31.31
CA ARG A 215 8.45 2.02 -31.77
C ARG A 215 9.78 2.63 -31.37
N GLY A 216 10.66 1.84 -30.74
CA GLY A 216 11.97 2.24 -30.27
C GLY A 216 11.97 3.15 -29.04
N GLN A 217 10.81 3.53 -28.49
CA GLN A 217 10.72 4.41 -27.33
C GLN A 217 10.02 3.75 -26.14
N GLY A 218 8.86 3.12 -26.31
CA GLY A 218 8.16 2.51 -25.18
C GLY A 218 6.63 2.49 -25.35
N TYR A 219 5.92 2.82 -24.26
CA TYR A 219 4.47 2.74 -24.17
C TYR A 219 3.85 4.05 -23.68
N LYS A 220 2.65 4.35 -24.15
CA LYS A 220 1.80 5.45 -23.68
C LYS A 220 0.35 5.06 -23.70
N VAL A 221 -0.50 5.76 -22.99
CA VAL A 221 -1.95 5.65 -23.09
C VAL A 221 -2.52 6.85 -23.81
N ASN A 222 -3.54 6.61 -24.65
CA ASN A 222 -4.36 7.65 -25.23
C ASN A 222 -5.83 7.36 -24.97
N GLN A 223 -6.63 8.41 -24.92
CA GLN A 223 -8.07 8.28 -25.02
C GLN A 223 -8.43 8.13 -26.52
N ASP A 224 -9.20 7.10 -26.84
CA ASP A 224 -9.74 6.92 -28.17
C ASP A 224 -10.93 7.89 -28.33
N VAL A 225 -10.92 8.67 -29.37
CA VAL A 225 -11.95 9.70 -29.68
C VAL A 225 -13.14 9.03 -30.36
#